data_46fab9d629b9703326457403eea04f98
#
_entry.id   46fab9d629b9703326457403eea04f98
#
_cell.length_a   1.000
_cell.length_b   1.000
_cell.length_c   1.000
_cell.angle_alpha   90.00
_cell.angle_beta   90.00
_cell.angle_gamma   90.00
#
_symmetry.space_group_name_H-M   'P 1'
#
loop_
_entity.id
_entity.type
_entity.pdbx_description
1 polymer ?
#
loop_
_entity_poly.entity_id
_entity_poly.type
_entity_poly.pdbx_seq_one_letter_code
_entity_poly.pdbx_strand_id
1 'polypeptide(L)'
;MKRLALVFLLLVCCVPLASAQSACTLTFQTESVPDFTLGDSVHFQFEGVSGTEPYTFNVVGGVLPAGLHLNNHGKLLGHPSEIIDTTVLINLTDAAGCQINQAFPVRVVAP
;
A
#
# COMPACT_ATOMS: atom_id res chain seq x y z
N MET A 1 -31.77 0.67 -44.99
CA MET A 1 -31.43 0.71 -44.56
C MET A 1 -30.61 1.01 -44.16
N LYS A 2 -30.25 0.97 -44.01
CA LYS A 2 -29.54 1.12 -43.53
C LYS A 2 -29.11 1.80 -42.78
N ARG A 3 -28.98 2.14 -42.36
CA ARG A 3 -28.62 2.80 -41.70
C ARG A 3 -28.60 2.82 -40.60
N LEU A 4 -28.86 2.68 -40.19
CA LEU A 4 -28.94 2.53 -39.20
C LEU A 4 -28.05 2.09 -38.46
N ALA A 5 -27.89 1.46 -38.59
CA ALA A 5 -27.12 0.69 -38.08
C ALA A 5 -25.97 1.31 -37.59
N LEU A 6 -25.52 1.79 -38.07
CA LEU A 6 -24.44 2.32 -37.78
C LEU A 6 -24.34 2.95 -36.64
N VAL A 7 -24.98 3.29 -36.39
CA VAL A 7 -24.99 4.03 -35.42
C VAL A 7 -24.62 3.49 -34.29
N PHE A 8 -25.11 2.65 -34.05
CA PHE A 8 -24.93 2.13 -32.92
C PHE A 8 -23.58 2.00 -32.64
N LEU A 9 -23.07 1.80 -33.47
CA LEU A 9 -21.84 1.55 -33.28
C LEU A 9 -21.18 2.47 -32.48
N LEU A 10 -21.37 3.45 -32.56
CA LEU A 10 -20.70 4.36 -31.93
C LEU A 10 -20.67 4.19 -30.59
N LEU A 11 -21.53 3.91 -30.22
CA LEU A 11 -21.69 3.84 -28.94
C LEU A 11 -20.61 3.18 -28.40
N VAL A 12 -20.34 2.38 -28.93
CA VAL A 12 -19.38 1.62 -28.54
C VAL A 12 -18.29 2.31 -28.09
N CYS A 13 -17.93 3.09 -28.69
CA CYS A 13 -16.81 3.72 -28.36
C CYS A 13 -16.70 4.05 -27.01
N CYS A 14 -17.61 4.24 -26.45
CA CYS A 14 -17.48 4.73 -25.19
C CYS A 14 -16.73 3.86 -24.33
N VAL A 15 -16.85 2.79 -24.53
CA VAL A 15 -16.22 1.91 -23.83
C VAL A 15 -14.89 2.14 -23.47
N PRO A 16 -14.15 2.26 -24.26
CA PRO A 16 -12.79 2.37 -24.03
C PRO A 16 -12.47 3.27 -22.95
N LEU A 17 -13.14 4.19 -22.88
CA LEU A 17 -12.85 5.10 -21.95
C LEU A 17 -12.67 4.47 -20.71
N ALA A 18 -13.37 3.65 -20.42
CA ALA A 18 -13.31 3.10 -19.16
C ALA A 18 -11.94 2.62 -18.89
N SER A 19 -11.38 2.03 -19.81
CA SER A 19 -10.15 1.46 -19.55
C SER A 19 -9.11 2.47 -19.24
N ALA A 20 -9.33 3.58 -19.63
CA ALA A 20 -8.32 4.56 -19.52
C ALA A 20 -7.84 4.74 -18.11
N GLN A 21 -8.68 4.62 -17.17
CA GLN A 21 -8.18 4.90 -15.90
C GLN A 21 -7.71 3.72 -15.17
N SER A 22 -7.64 2.64 -15.75
CA SER A 22 -7.24 1.52 -15.00
C SER A 22 -5.79 1.52 -14.62
N ALA A 23 -5.00 2.34 -15.18
CA ALA A 23 -3.59 2.30 -14.90
C ALA A 23 -3.28 2.84 -13.51
N CYS A 24 -2.84 1.98 -12.64
CA CYS A 24 -2.46 2.36 -11.31
C CYS A 24 -1.01 1.94 -11.16
N THR A 25 -0.11 2.89 -11.21
CA THR A 25 1.30 2.60 -11.18
C THR A 25 1.90 2.72 -9.79
N LEU A 26 1.10 3.05 -8.81
CA LEU A 26 1.55 3.18 -7.44
C LEU A 26 2.23 1.91 -6.98
N THR A 27 3.36 2.03 -6.34
CA THR A 27 4.16 0.90 -5.90
C THR A 27 4.83 1.24 -4.58
N PHE A 28 5.09 0.24 -3.76
CA PHE A 28 5.93 0.46 -2.58
C PHE A 28 7.38 0.55 -3.03
N GLN A 29 8.07 1.58 -2.59
CA GLN A 29 9.50 1.66 -2.79
C GLN A 29 10.19 0.82 -1.74
N THR A 30 9.60 0.68 -0.57
CA THR A 30 10.13 -0.16 0.48
C THR A 30 10.00 -1.62 0.07
N GLU A 31 11.08 -2.36 0.08
CA GLU A 31 11.07 -3.76 -0.33
C GLU A 31 10.95 -4.69 0.85
N SER A 32 11.53 -4.34 1.97
CA SER A 32 11.50 -5.18 3.15
C SER A 32 11.68 -4.36 4.40
N VAL A 33 11.36 -4.94 5.53
CA VAL A 33 11.49 -4.31 6.84
C VAL A 33 12.63 -5.03 7.55
N PRO A 34 13.57 -4.30 8.13
CA PRO A 34 14.67 -4.94 8.84
C PRO A 34 14.18 -5.57 10.13
N ASP A 35 14.98 -6.45 10.71
CA ASP A 35 14.68 -7.01 12.01
C ASP A 35 14.82 -5.92 13.07
N PHE A 36 13.97 -5.95 14.04
CA PHE A 36 14.04 -5.02 15.17
C PHE A 36 14.47 -5.78 16.42
N THR A 37 15.06 -5.07 17.35
CA THR A 37 15.55 -5.65 18.59
C THR A 37 14.60 -5.27 19.73
N LEU A 38 14.29 -6.25 20.56
CA LEU A 38 13.40 -6.03 21.69
C LEU A 38 13.88 -4.86 22.53
N GLY A 39 12.98 -3.94 22.83
CA GLY A 39 13.28 -2.78 23.67
C GLY A 39 13.92 -1.60 22.99
N ASP A 40 14.41 -1.77 21.78
CA ASP A 40 15.05 -0.66 21.06
C ASP A 40 14.01 0.28 20.49
N SER A 41 14.45 1.50 20.25
CA SER A 41 13.58 2.49 19.62
C SER A 41 13.51 2.22 18.12
N VAL A 42 12.31 2.12 17.58
CA VAL A 42 12.11 1.84 16.17
C VAL A 42 11.69 3.12 15.44
N HIS A 43 12.38 3.40 14.35
CA HIS A 43 12.03 4.50 13.46
C HIS A 43 12.23 3.98 12.05
N PHE A 44 11.18 3.55 11.42
CA PHE A 44 11.29 3.02 10.07
C PHE A 44 10.26 3.72 9.19
N GLN A 45 10.66 4.12 7.99
CA GLN A 45 9.80 4.85 7.08
C GLN A 45 9.44 3.96 5.88
N PHE A 46 8.17 3.67 5.70
CA PHE A 46 7.68 3.06 4.48
C PHE A 46 7.55 4.14 3.42
N GLU A 47 7.82 3.82 2.19
CA GLU A 47 7.76 4.79 1.11
C GLU A 47 7.04 4.22 -0.10
N GLY A 48 6.31 5.09 -0.78
CA GLY A 48 5.67 4.74 -2.03
C GLY A 48 6.27 5.54 -3.16
N VAL A 49 6.07 5.07 -4.38
CA VAL A 49 6.54 5.77 -5.56
C VAL A 49 5.58 5.55 -6.71
N SER A 50 5.74 6.34 -7.72
CA SER A 50 5.00 6.22 -8.99
C SER A 50 3.51 6.53 -8.87
N GLY A 51 3.09 7.13 -7.79
CA GLY A 51 1.72 7.59 -7.63
C GLY A 51 1.69 9.09 -7.41
N THR A 52 0.54 9.59 -6.98
CA THR A 52 0.35 11.01 -6.73
C THR A 52 0.45 11.27 -5.24
N GLU A 53 1.38 12.11 -4.84
CA GLU A 53 1.50 12.46 -3.43
C GLU A 53 0.36 13.38 -3.01
N PRO A 54 -0.03 13.36 -1.75
CA PRO A 54 0.61 12.61 -0.65
C PRO A 54 0.13 11.18 -0.58
N TYR A 55 0.97 10.34 -0.03
CA TYR A 55 0.66 8.94 0.17
C TYR A 55 0.16 8.70 1.58
N THR A 56 -0.73 7.74 1.74
CA THR A 56 -1.27 7.37 3.04
C THR A 56 -1.08 5.87 3.25
N PHE A 57 -0.69 5.48 4.44
CA PHE A 57 -0.39 4.09 4.76
C PHE A 57 -1.28 3.61 5.91
N ASN A 58 -1.75 2.38 5.83
CA ASN A 58 -2.57 1.77 6.88
C ASN A 58 -2.26 0.29 6.99
N VAL A 59 -2.35 -0.25 8.20
CA VAL A 59 -2.26 -1.69 8.39
C VAL A 59 -3.68 -2.23 8.19
N VAL A 60 -3.85 -3.11 7.23
CA VAL A 60 -5.16 -3.67 6.91
C VAL A 60 -5.23 -5.17 7.16
N GLY A 61 -4.13 -5.79 7.55
CA GLY A 61 -4.12 -7.20 7.88
C GLY A 61 -2.92 -7.52 8.74
N GLY A 62 -2.96 -8.65 9.44
CA GLY A 62 -1.90 -9.05 10.34
C GLY A 62 -1.88 -8.19 11.59
N VAL A 63 -0.84 -8.35 12.36
CA VAL A 63 -0.71 -7.65 13.63
C VAL A 63 0.70 -7.13 13.75
N LEU A 64 0.85 -5.88 14.14
CA LEU A 64 2.18 -5.35 14.45
C LEU A 64 2.64 -5.89 15.78
N PRO A 65 3.95 -6.08 15.98
CA PRO A 65 4.46 -6.48 17.29
C PRO A 65 4.00 -5.50 18.36
N ALA A 66 3.79 -6.00 19.57
CA ALA A 66 3.36 -5.14 20.66
C ALA A 66 4.39 -4.03 20.88
N GLY A 67 3.93 -2.84 21.08
CA GLY A 67 4.78 -1.67 21.30
C GLY A 67 5.11 -0.89 20.05
N LEU A 68 4.71 -1.39 18.86
CA LEU A 68 4.94 -0.68 17.61
C LEU A 68 3.63 -0.16 17.04
N HIS A 69 3.70 0.97 16.35
CA HIS A 69 2.54 1.48 15.63
C HIS A 69 2.98 2.17 14.34
N LEU A 70 2.11 2.12 13.37
CA LEU A 70 2.33 2.75 12.07
C LEU A 70 1.40 3.96 11.97
N ASN A 71 1.97 5.13 11.67
CA ASN A 71 1.11 6.29 11.46
C ASN A 71 0.74 6.37 9.97
N ASN A 72 -0.17 7.28 9.63
CA ASN A 72 -0.67 7.33 8.26
C ASN A 72 0.35 7.94 7.29
N HIS A 73 1.47 8.43 7.76
CA HIS A 73 2.53 8.90 6.89
C HIS A 73 3.53 7.78 6.57
N GLY A 74 3.26 6.58 7.05
CA GLY A 74 4.13 5.44 6.77
C GLY A 74 5.28 5.28 7.74
N LYS A 75 5.25 5.97 8.87
CA LYS A 75 6.33 5.87 9.84
C LYS A 75 5.98 4.84 10.90
N LEU A 76 6.85 3.86 11.04
CA LEU A 76 6.69 2.81 12.04
C LEU A 76 7.53 3.21 13.24
N LEU A 77 6.88 3.36 14.39
CA LEU A 77 7.49 3.91 15.59
C LEU A 77 7.17 3.06 16.80
N GLY A 78 8.01 3.15 17.80
CA GLY A 78 7.74 2.54 19.09
C GLY A 78 8.89 1.75 19.61
N HIS A 79 8.61 0.95 20.65
CA HIS A 79 9.59 0.07 21.25
C HIS A 79 8.95 -1.31 21.29
N PRO A 80 9.46 -2.29 20.54
CA PRO A 80 8.84 -3.62 20.57
C PRO A 80 8.98 -4.22 21.96
N SER A 81 7.90 -4.80 22.45
CA SER A 81 7.86 -5.38 23.79
C SER A 81 7.68 -6.88 23.76
N GLU A 82 7.76 -7.51 22.60
CA GLU A 82 7.68 -8.97 22.51
C GLU A 82 8.53 -9.45 21.36
N ILE A 83 9.09 -10.63 21.51
CA ILE A 83 9.86 -11.28 20.45
C ILE A 83 8.85 -12.04 19.62
N ILE A 84 8.77 -11.70 18.33
CA ILE A 84 7.75 -12.27 17.47
C ILE A 84 8.15 -12.20 16.01
N ASP A 85 7.72 -13.17 15.23
CA ASP A 85 7.80 -13.15 13.79
C ASP A 85 6.37 -13.02 13.29
N THR A 86 6.07 -11.97 12.59
CA THR A 86 4.71 -11.77 12.10
C THR A 86 4.77 -11.15 10.72
N THR A 87 3.64 -11.13 10.04
CA THR A 87 3.51 -10.49 8.74
C THR A 87 2.38 -9.49 8.82
N VAL A 88 2.62 -8.28 8.34
CA VAL A 88 1.56 -7.27 8.32
C VAL A 88 1.25 -6.94 6.87
N LEU A 89 0.00 -6.66 6.60
CA LEU A 89 -0.44 -6.24 5.28
C LEU A 89 -0.67 -4.74 5.34
N ILE A 90 0.06 -4.02 4.54
CA ILE A 90 0.02 -2.55 4.54
C ILE A 90 -0.67 -2.07 3.27
N ASN A 91 -1.61 -1.17 3.43
CA ASN A 91 -2.29 -0.52 2.32
C ASN A 91 -1.63 0.81 2.05
N LEU A 92 -1.30 1.06 0.81
CA LEU A 92 -0.75 2.33 0.36
C LEU A 92 -1.77 2.96 -0.57
N THR A 93 -2.16 4.20 -0.28
CA THR A 93 -3.12 4.94 -1.08
C THR A 93 -2.48 6.24 -1.51
N ASP A 94 -2.69 6.64 -2.75
CA ASP A 94 -2.19 7.93 -3.22
C ASP A 94 -3.33 8.95 -3.28
N ALA A 95 -3.00 10.17 -3.62
CA ALA A 95 -3.97 11.26 -3.64
C ALA A 95 -4.99 11.11 -4.76
N ALA A 96 -4.68 10.31 -5.77
CA ALA A 96 -5.60 10.08 -6.88
C ALA A 96 -6.57 8.93 -6.61
N GLY A 97 -6.43 8.27 -5.47
CA GLY A 97 -7.32 7.17 -5.12
C GLY A 97 -6.80 5.80 -5.49
N CYS A 98 -5.60 5.70 -6.03
CA CYS A 98 -5.01 4.41 -6.34
C CYS A 98 -4.58 3.74 -5.05
N GLN A 99 -4.83 2.46 -4.90
CA GLN A 99 -4.50 1.72 -3.69
C GLN A 99 -3.84 0.41 -4.03
N ILE A 100 -2.85 0.03 -3.24
CA ILE A 100 -2.25 -1.30 -3.33
C ILE A 100 -1.97 -1.80 -1.94
N ASN A 101 -1.89 -3.10 -1.80
CA ASN A 101 -1.54 -3.74 -0.53
C ASN A 101 -0.30 -4.58 -0.72
N GLN A 102 0.53 -4.62 0.28
CA GLN A 102 1.70 -5.50 0.24
C GLN A 102 1.96 -6.05 1.63
N ALA A 103 2.37 -7.31 1.68
CA ALA A 103 2.68 -7.97 2.95
C ALA A 103 4.15 -7.76 3.28
N PHE A 104 4.43 -7.44 4.52
CA PHE A 104 5.80 -7.25 4.99
C PHE A 104 6.02 -8.12 6.22
N PRO A 105 7.01 -9.01 6.19
CA PRO A 105 7.38 -9.75 7.38
C PRO A 105 8.03 -8.80 8.37
N VAL A 106 7.64 -8.86 9.62
CA VAL A 106 8.21 -8.03 10.68
C VAL A 106 8.70 -8.98 11.77
N ARG A 107 9.93 -8.79 12.17
CA ARG A 107 10.54 -9.68 13.13
C ARG A 107 11.20 -8.90 14.24
N VAL A 108 10.93 -9.32 15.47
CA VAL A 108 11.58 -8.75 16.65
C VAL A 108 12.43 -9.84 17.25
N VAL A 109 13.70 -9.54 17.44
CA VAL A 109 14.66 -10.51 17.97
C VAL A 109 15.15 -10.08 19.34
N ALA A 110 15.75 -11.02 20.04
CA ALA A 110 16.28 -10.75 21.38
C ALA A 110 17.48 -9.81 21.28
N PRO A 111 17.69 -8.98 22.31
CA PRO A 111 18.83 -8.05 22.31
C PRO A 111 20.16 -8.79 22.51
#